data_e1e94e809659fe2ef807f38c94e201ae
#
_entry.id   e1e94e809659fe2ef807f38c94e201ae
#
_cell.length_a   1.000
_cell.length_b   1.000
_cell.length_c   1.000
_cell.angle_alpha   90.00
_cell.angle_beta   90.00
_cell.angle_gamma   90.00
#
_symmetry.space_group_name_H-M   'P 1'
#
loop_
_entity.id
_entity.type
_entity.pdbx_description
1 polymer ?
#
loop_
_entity_poly.entity_id
_entity_poly.type
_entity_poly.pdbx_seq_one_letter_code
_entity_poly.pdbx_strand_id
1 'polypeptide(L)'
;MHSWNEGYHTDTNYSAGYFPQINPLYVKHLFTFKHQAFPTIDENFTGCELGFGQGVSVVMHAAASPGKWYGTDFNPNQVNFAQKLAKYGSVAVHLSDDAFGDYANREDVPMLDYICVHGIWSWISHPNQQSIVEFAKKKLKVGGVLYLSYNVGPGFTFFEPIRQVMYDYMKTCGVPAKTQESQVPGIIDLVDKLVSFKKGYGESALVKDRIDRILHNNGLTHNYLCHEYLNDDWDISSHSIVAERLDQAKLSFVCQHPFYSNIENFVLKEEETKILDRFSGTEVYNGLK
;
A
#
# COMPACT_ATOMS: atom_id res chain seq x y z
N MET A 1 2.47 -2.04 26.89
CA MET A 1 3.74 -2.06 26.15
C MET A 1 3.37 -2.25 24.69
N HIS A 2 3.65 -1.30 23.82
CA HIS A 2 3.53 -1.55 22.38
C HIS A 2 4.56 -2.62 22.02
N SER A 3 4.13 -3.67 21.29
CA SER A 3 5.06 -4.65 20.74
C SER A 3 5.93 -3.96 19.68
N TRP A 4 7.17 -4.44 19.46
CA TRP A 4 8.08 -3.85 18.47
C TRP A 4 7.50 -3.81 17.04
N ASN A 5 6.54 -4.69 16.75
CA ASN A 5 5.86 -4.78 15.46
C ASN A 5 4.60 -3.89 15.36
N GLU A 6 4.29 -3.12 16.41
CA GLU A 6 3.17 -2.18 16.46
C GLU A 6 1.83 -2.77 15.99
N GLY A 7 1.61 -4.07 16.22
CA GLY A 7 0.39 -4.78 15.80
C GLY A 7 0.38 -5.26 14.36
N TYR A 8 1.47 -5.04 13.59
CA TYR A 8 1.62 -5.60 12.27
C TYR A 8 2.02 -7.09 12.34
N HIS A 9 1.47 -7.89 11.43
CA HIS A 9 1.80 -9.33 11.35
C HIS A 9 3.26 -9.54 10.89
N THR A 10 4.08 -10.17 11.73
CA THR A 10 5.52 -10.39 11.47
C THR A 10 5.94 -11.86 11.60
N ASP A 11 5.01 -12.76 11.92
CA ASP A 11 5.32 -14.20 12.16
C ASP A 11 5.73 -14.91 10.87
N THR A 12 5.35 -14.38 9.73
CA THR A 12 5.72 -14.90 8.42
C THR A 12 6.19 -13.77 7.50
N ASN A 13 7.07 -14.08 6.56
CA ASN A 13 7.51 -13.08 5.59
C ASN A 13 6.40 -12.76 4.60
N TYR A 14 6.29 -11.49 4.21
CA TYR A 14 5.40 -11.08 3.14
C TYR A 14 5.78 -11.75 1.80
N SER A 15 4.83 -11.82 0.87
CA SER A 15 5.06 -12.43 -0.45
C SER A 15 6.16 -11.71 -1.22
N ALA A 16 7.12 -12.48 -1.76
CA ALA A 16 8.11 -11.93 -2.68
C ALA A 16 7.46 -11.64 -4.04
N GLY A 17 7.59 -10.41 -4.52
CA GLY A 17 7.01 -10.03 -5.80
C GLY A 17 7.57 -8.73 -6.34
N TYR A 18 7.55 -8.58 -7.67
CA TYR A 18 7.80 -7.33 -8.34
C TYR A 18 6.48 -6.61 -8.61
N PHE A 19 6.41 -5.35 -8.23
CA PHE A 19 5.24 -4.50 -8.41
C PHE A 19 5.49 -3.50 -9.54
N PRO A 20 5.07 -3.77 -10.78
CA PRO A 20 5.37 -2.91 -11.93
C PRO A 20 4.74 -1.51 -11.82
N GLN A 21 3.65 -1.36 -11.09
CA GLN A 21 2.95 -0.09 -10.91
C GLN A 21 3.77 0.97 -10.16
N ILE A 22 4.75 0.57 -9.34
CA ILE A 22 5.65 1.50 -8.65
C ILE A 22 6.92 1.78 -9.43
N ASN A 23 7.05 1.28 -10.66
CA ASN A 23 8.19 1.59 -11.51
C ASN A 23 8.15 3.07 -11.92
N PRO A 24 9.23 3.85 -11.70
CA PRO A 24 9.23 5.28 -12.00
C PRO A 24 9.02 5.58 -13.49
N LEU A 25 9.41 4.70 -14.40
CA LEU A 25 9.13 4.86 -15.84
C LEU A 25 7.63 4.72 -16.13
N TYR A 26 6.94 3.80 -15.43
CA TYR A 26 5.49 3.66 -15.57
C TYR A 26 4.78 4.91 -15.01
N VAL A 27 5.17 5.40 -13.84
CA VAL A 27 4.60 6.60 -13.24
C VAL A 27 4.89 7.83 -14.11
N LYS A 28 6.11 7.96 -14.66
CA LYS A 28 6.46 9.00 -15.63
C LYS A 28 5.54 8.98 -16.85
N HIS A 29 5.16 7.79 -17.33
CA HIS A 29 4.21 7.66 -18.44
C HIS A 29 2.83 8.24 -18.08
N LEU A 30 2.33 7.96 -16.87
CA LEU A 30 1.08 8.56 -16.36
C LEU A 30 1.16 10.09 -16.28
N PHE A 31 2.27 10.63 -15.77
CA PHE A 31 2.51 12.07 -15.70
C PHE A 31 2.54 12.72 -17.10
N THR A 32 3.21 12.08 -18.05
CA THR A 32 3.25 12.52 -19.45
C THR A 32 1.84 12.59 -20.06
N PHE A 33 1.01 11.58 -19.80
CA PHE A 33 -0.38 11.57 -20.23
C PHE A 33 -1.20 12.72 -19.62
N LYS A 34 -0.91 13.09 -18.36
CA LYS A 34 -1.55 14.21 -17.67
C LYS A 34 -0.91 15.58 -17.97
N HIS A 35 0.04 15.64 -18.92
CA HIS A 35 0.80 16.86 -19.25
C HIS A 35 1.52 17.47 -18.04
N GLN A 36 1.95 16.61 -17.10
CA GLN A 36 2.70 17.01 -15.91
C GLN A 36 4.17 16.63 -16.02
N ALA A 37 5.03 17.45 -15.42
CA ALA A 37 6.45 17.15 -15.36
C ALA A 37 6.73 16.00 -14.38
N PHE A 38 7.69 15.16 -14.74
CA PHE A 38 8.23 14.11 -13.87
C PHE A 38 9.76 14.30 -13.79
N PRO A 39 10.40 14.01 -12.64
CA PRO A 39 11.85 14.11 -12.50
C PRO A 39 12.61 13.37 -13.59
N THR A 40 13.74 13.93 -14.02
CA THR A 40 14.61 13.26 -15.01
C THR A 40 15.23 12.02 -14.38
N ILE A 41 15.11 10.87 -15.06
CA ILE A 41 15.70 9.62 -14.61
C ILE A 41 17.07 9.47 -15.27
N ASP A 42 18.11 9.99 -14.60
CA ASP A 42 19.51 9.93 -14.99
C ASP A 42 20.37 9.45 -13.80
N GLU A 43 21.68 9.59 -13.86
CA GLU A 43 22.61 9.21 -12.80
C GLU A 43 22.45 10.00 -11.49
N ASN A 44 21.79 11.16 -11.53
CA ASN A 44 21.49 11.99 -10.36
C ASN A 44 20.12 11.68 -9.74
N PHE A 45 19.31 10.85 -10.39
CA PHE A 45 18.00 10.45 -9.89
C PHE A 45 18.13 9.72 -8.56
N THR A 46 17.24 10.03 -7.63
CA THR A 46 17.18 9.41 -6.31
C THR A 46 15.78 8.87 -6.03
N GLY A 47 15.65 7.55 -5.94
CA GLY A 47 14.41 6.85 -5.61
C GLY A 47 14.44 6.25 -4.21
N CYS A 48 13.27 6.11 -3.59
CA CYS A 48 13.13 5.46 -2.27
C CYS A 48 11.84 4.64 -2.21
N GLU A 49 11.92 3.45 -1.62
CA GLU A 49 10.76 2.62 -1.30
C GLU A 49 10.61 2.48 0.22
N LEU A 50 9.46 2.90 0.76
CA LEU A 50 9.11 2.76 2.17
C LEU A 50 8.22 1.53 2.36
N GLY A 51 8.63 0.64 3.28
CA GLY A 51 7.97 -0.64 3.48
C GLY A 51 8.16 -1.59 2.31
N PHE A 52 9.40 -1.80 1.89
CA PHE A 52 9.73 -2.57 0.68
C PHE A 52 9.49 -4.09 0.80
N GLY A 53 9.11 -4.59 1.99
CA GLY A 53 8.93 -6.02 2.23
C GLY A 53 10.20 -6.81 1.93
N GLN A 54 10.11 -7.84 1.09
CA GLN A 54 11.30 -8.60 0.67
C GLN A 54 12.20 -7.87 -0.35
N GLY A 55 11.87 -6.64 -0.71
CA GLY A 55 12.73 -5.73 -1.49
C GLY A 55 12.95 -6.10 -2.95
N VAL A 56 12.14 -7.00 -3.51
CA VAL A 56 12.29 -7.40 -4.92
C VAL A 56 12.15 -6.18 -5.84
N SER A 57 11.13 -5.33 -5.60
CA SER A 57 10.90 -4.13 -6.44
C SER A 57 12.03 -3.12 -6.31
N VAL A 58 12.43 -2.75 -5.10
CA VAL A 58 13.49 -1.75 -4.89
C VAL A 58 14.83 -2.19 -5.48
N VAL A 59 15.17 -3.50 -5.33
CA VAL A 59 16.42 -4.04 -5.90
C VAL A 59 16.35 -4.07 -7.43
N MET A 60 15.21 -4.44 -8.03
CA MET A 60 15.02 -4.40 -9.48
C MET A 60 15.08 -2.97 -10.03
N HIS A 61 14.48 -2.01 -9.34
CA HIS A 61 14.55 -0.59 -9.73
C HIS A 61 15.97 -0.07 -9.66
N ALA A 62 16.72 -0.42 -8.59
CA ALA A 62 18.13 -0.06 -8.48
C ALA A 62 19.00 -0.67 -9.58
N ALA A 63 18.71 -1.92 -9.97
CA ALA A 63 19.43 -2.61 -11.05
C ALA A 63 19.14 -2.02 -12.44
N ALA A 64 17.91 -1.53 -12.65
CA ALA A 64 17.42 -1.05 -13.96
C ALA A 64 17.51 0.48 -14.15
N SER A 65 17.87 1.22 -13.10
CA SER A 65 17.93 2.69 -13.13
C SER A 65 19.39 3.17 -13.05
N PRO A 66 19.77 4.21 -13.77
CA PRO A 66 21.10 4.82 -13.62
C PRO A 66 21.26 5.55 -12.27
N GLY A 67 20.17 5.87 -11.59
CA GLY A 67 20.15 6.63 -10.34
C GLY A 67 20.42 5.79 -9.09
N LYS A 68 20.35 6.43 -7.93
CA LYS A 68 20.57 5.81 -6.62
C LYS A 68 19.24 5.46 -5.96
N TRP A 69 19.18 4.29 -5.32
CA TRP A 69 18.00 3.82 -4.65
C TRP A 69 18.23 3.59 -3.18
N TYR A 70 17.20 3.94 -2.41
CA TYR A 70 17.13 3.85 -0.97
C TYR A 70 15.86 3.11 -0.56
N GLY A 71 15.81 2.61 0.66
CA GLY A 71 14.59 2.01 1.19
C GLY A 71 14.72 1.65 2.65
N THR A 72 13.57 1.57 3.32
CA THR A 72 13.46 1.05 4.68
C THR A 72 12.28 0.09 4.80
N ASP A 73 12.48 -0.95 5.62
CA ASP A 73 11.42 -1.82 6.11
C ASP A 73 11.76 -2.18 7.56
N PHE A 74 10.83 -1.96 8.48
CA PHE A 74 11.11 -2.13 9.92
C PHE A 74 11.40 -3.60 10.32
N ASN A 75 11.09 -4.58 9.43
CA ASN A 75 11.32 -6.00 9.70
C ASN A 75 12.73 -6.43 9.26
N PRO A 76 13.64 -6.72 10.21
CA PRO A 76 15.03 -7.05 9.87
C PRO A 76 15.18 -8.33 9.03
N ASN A 77 14.23 -9.26 9.10
CA ASN A 77 14.27 -10.47 8.26
C ASN A 77 14.06 -10.13 6.78
N GLN A 78 13.14 -9.19 6.50
CA GLN A 78 12.88 -8.70 5.15
C GLN A 78 14.07 -7.93 4.61
N VAL A 79 14.65 -7.04 5.41
CA VAL A 79 15.84 -6.28 5.03
C VAL A 79 17.04 -7.21 4.73
N ASN A 80 17.28 -8.20 5.58
CA ASN A 80 18.35 -9.19 5.35
C ASN A 80 18.14 -9.96 4.02
N PHE A 81 16.91 -10.33 3.71
CA PHE A 81 16.59 -10.96 2.42
C PHE A 81 16.88 -10.03 1.24
N ALA A 82 16.41 -8.78 1.30
CA ALA A 82 16.63 -7.78 0.26
C ALA A 82 18.12 -7.46 0.04
N GLN A 83 18.87 -7.31 1.13
CA GLN A 83 20.33 -7.10 1.07
C GLN A 83 21.08 -8.30 0.44
N LYS A 84 20.66 -9.55 0.75
CA LYS A 84 21.20 -10.72 0.08
C LYS A 84 20.87 -10.73 -1.42
N LEU A 85 19.63 -10.42 -1.77
CA LEU A 85 19.20 -10.31 -3.17
C LEU A 85 20.04 -9.29 -3.93
N ALA A 86 20.22 -8.09 -3.37
CA ALA A 86 21.05 -7.03 -3.95
C ALA A 86 22.52 -7.49 -4.12
N LYS A 87 23.08 -8.17 -3.10
CA LYS A 87 24.44 -8.71 -3.14
C LYS A 87 24.60 -9.75 -4.25
N TYR A 88 23.67 -10.69 -4.40
CA TYR A 88 23.70 -11.70 -5.47
C TYR A 88 23.61 -11.08 -6.85
N GLY A 89 22.82 -10.04 -7.01
CA GLY A 89 22.69 -9.28 -8.25
C GLY A 89 23.82 -8.28 -8.51
N SER A 90 24.75 -8.10 -7.56
CA SER A 90 25.76 -7.01 -7.59
C SER A 90 25.11 -5.62 -7.76
N VAL A 91 23.96 -5.40 -7.16
CA VAL A 91 23.17 -4.17 -7.25
C VAL A 91 23.53 -3.24 -6.10
N ALA A 92 23.86 -1.99 -6.42
CA ALA A 92 24.09 -0.93 -5.44
C ALA A 92 22.75 -0.32 -5.00
N VAL A 93 22.33 -0.58 -3.76
CA VAL A 93 21.11 -0.05 -3.15
C VAL A 93 21.33 0.13 -1.65
N HIS A 94 20.75 1.18 -1.07
CA HIS A 94 20.87 1.52 0.36
C HIS A 94 19.59 1.09 1.10
N LEU A 95 19.66 -0.02 1.82
CA LEU A 95 18.53 -0.62 2.55
C LEU A 95 18.81 -0.64 4.05
N SER A 96 17.80 -0.25 4.85
CA SER A 96 17.87 -0.26 6.31
C SER A 96 16.61 -0.85 6.94
N ASP A 97 16.70 -1.19 8.23
CA ASP A 97 15.61 -1.71 9.06
C ASP A 97 15.04 -0.67 10.03
N ASP A 98 15.13 0.60 9.66
CA ASP A 98 14.58 1.69 10.47
C ASP A 98 13.04 1.77 10.33
N ALA A 99 12.36 2.12 11.44
CA ALA A 99 10.98 2.58 11.38
C ALA A 99 10.88 3.92 10.63
N PHE A 100 9.69 4.23 10.07
CA PHE A 100 9.52 5.42 9.22
C PHE A 100 9.93 6.74 9.91
N GLY A 101 9.63 6.88 11.21
CA GLY A 101 9.99 8.07 11.98
C GLY A 101 11.50 8.24 12.14
N ASP A 102 12.22 7.16 12.40
CA ASP A 102 13.68 7.17 12.55
C ASP A 102 14.35 7.38 11.18
N TYR A 103 13.85 6.73 10.15
CA TYR A 103 14.34 6.88 8.79
C TYR A 103 14.22 8.31 8.26
N ALA A 104 13.16 9.04 8.67
CA ALA A 104 12.99 10.45 8.33
C ALA A 104 14.08 11.38 8.88
N ASN A 105 14.79 10.95 9.90
CA ASN A 105 15.85 11.74 10.57
C ASN A 105 17.27 11.36 10.11
N ARG A 106 17.41 10.37 9.24
CA ARG A 106 18.72 9.95 8.73
C ARG A 106 19.36 11.02 7.83
N GLU A 107 20.60 11.38 8.12
CA GLU A 107 21.35 12.36 7.34
C GLU A 107 21.93 11.76 6.04
N ASP A 108 22.18 10.45 6.01
CA ASP A 108 22.70 9.75 4.83
C ASP A 108 21.64 9.46 3.74
N VAL A 109 20.35 9.69 4.02
CA VAL A 109 19.28 9.69 3.03
C VAL A 109 19.19 11.08 2.39
N PRO A 110 19.50 11.23 1.09
CA PRO A 110 19.51 12.52 0.41
C PRO A 110 18.08 13.06 0.17
N MET A 111 18.00 14.21 -0.48
CA MET A 111 16.74 14.66 -1.09
C MET A 111 16.38 13.74 -2.27
N LEU A 112 15.11 13.36 -2.37
CA LEU A 112 14.59 12.31 -3.26
C LEU A 112 13.78 12.90 -4.40
N ASP A 113 13.92 12.34 -5.59
CA ASP A 113 13.10 12.65 -6.76
C ASP A 113 11.79 11.84 -6.75
N TYR A 114 11.83 10.64 -6.18
CA TYR A 114 10.74 9.70 -6.19
C TYR A 114 10.67 8.93 -4.87
N ILE A 115 9.48 8.89 -4.29
CA ILE A 115 9.17 8.04 -3.12
C ILE A 115 8.01 7.13 -3.51
N CYS A 116 8.11 5.83 -3.22
CA CYS A 116 7.00 4.90 -3.36
C CYS A 116 6.67 4.22 -2.03
N VAL A 117 5.37 4.13 -1.76
CA VAL A 117 4.76 3.49 -0.59
C VAL A 117 3.65 2.59 -1.12
N HIS A 118 3.93 1.29 -1.24
CA HIS A 118 3.01 0.35 -1.85
C HIS A 118 2.57 -0.73 -0.88
N GLY A 119 1.25 -0.87 -0.70
CA GLY A 119 0.69 -1.88 0.19
C GLY A 119 1.01 -1.66 1.68
N ILE A 120 1.14 -0.41 2.12
CA ILE A 120 1.54 -0.05 3.49
C ILE A 120 0.47 0.80 4.19
N TRP A 121 0.02 1.89 3.59
CA TRP A 121 -0.76 2.94 4.23
C TRP A 121 -1.98 2.45 5.01
N SER A 122 -2.71 1.50 4.46
CA SER A 122 -3.94 0.98 5.08
C SER A 122 -3.69 0.01 6.25
N TRP A 123 -2.47 -0.45 6.44
CA TRP A 123 -2.13 -1.48 7.43
C TRP A 123 -1.22 -0.98 8.56
N ILE A 124 -1.02 0.32 8.63
CA ILE A 124 -0.19 0.97 9.66
C ILE A 124 -1.01 1.97 10.46
N SER A 125 -0.56 2.25 11.69
CA SER A 125 -1.17 3.21 12.59
C SER A 125 -1.14 4.64 12.04
N HIS A 126 -2.08 5.48 12.47
CA HIS A 126 -2.09 6.91 12.12
C HIS A 126 -0.78 7.63 12.43
N PRO A 127 -0.08 7.40 13.57
CA PRO A 127 1.26 7.94 13.81
C PRO A 127 2.28 7.53 12.74
N ASN A 128 2.24 6.28 12.25
CA ASN A 128 3.12 5.83 11.18
C ASN A 128 2.77 6.43 9.83
N GLN A 129 1.48 6.62 9.53
CA GLN A 129 1.06 7.39 8.36
C GLN A 129 1.58 8.82 8.43
N GLN A 130 1.51 9.46 9.59
CA GLN A 130 2.06 10.80 9.79
C GLN A 130 3.59 10.83 9.62
N SER A 131 4.29 9.79 10.06
CA SER A 131 5.74 9.66 9.84
C SER A 131 6.10 9.59 8.36
N ILE A 132 5.29 8.92 7.53
CA ILE A 132 5.45 8.92 6.07
C ILE A 132 5.25 10.32 5.48
N VAL A 133 4.22 11.06 5.93
CA VAL A 133 3.97 12.44 5.49
C VAL A 133 5.16 13.34 5.85
N GLU A 134 5.67 13.24 7.07
CA GLU A 134 6.85 14.01 7.52
C GLU A 134 8.13 13.61 6.76
N PHE A 135 8.29 12.33 6.43
CA PHE A 135 9.39 11.88 5.58
C PHE A 135 9.30 12.53 4.19
N ALA A 136 8.14 12.48 3.55
CA ALA A 136 7.93 13.11 2.25
C ALA A 136 8.21 14.62 2.30
N LYS A 137 7.69 15.31 3.35
CA LYS A 137 7.92 16.73 3.56
C LYS A 137 9.40 17.11 3.73
N LYS A 138 10.18 16.26 4.43
CA LYS A 138 11.60 16.49 4.69
C LYS A 138 12.51 16.11 3.54
N LYS A 139 12.17 15.03 2.82
CA LYS A 139 13.09 14.37 1.89
C LYS A 139 12.69 14.45 0.43
N LEU A 140 11.44 14.76 0.08
CA LEU A 140 11.06 14.90 -1.32
C LEU A 140 11.48 16.26 -1.87
N LYS A 141 12.13 16.26 -3.02
CA LYS A 141 12.50 17.49 -3.74
C LYS A 141 11.25 18.25 -4.21
N VAL A 142 11.38 19.55 -4.42
CA VAL A 142 10.35 20.31 -5.15
C VAL A 142 10.21 19.74 -6.56
N GLY A 143 8.99 19.41 -6.97
CA GLY A 143 8.73 18.70 -8.22
C GLY A 143 8.99 17.18 -8.16
N GLY A 144 9.37 16.66 -7.00
CA GLY A 144 9.46 15.22 -6.76
C GLY A 144 8.08 14.58 -6.66
N VAL A 145 8.02 13.25 -6.78
CA VAL A 145 6.78 12.48 -6.89
C VAL A 145 6.67 11.46 -5.77
N LEU A 146 5.52 11.43 -5.09
CA LEU A 146 5.11 10.38 -4.17
C LEU A 146 4.09 9.46 -4.86
N TYR A 147 4.42 8.16 -4.96
CA TYR A 147 3.44 7.11 -5.24
C TYR A 147 2.93 6.54 -3.92
N LEU A 148 1.62 6.49 -3.74
CA LEU A 148 0.98 5.94 -2.56
C LEU A 148 -0.17 5.03 -2.96
N SER A 149 -0.20 3.79 -2.44
CA SER A 149 -1.36 2.90 -2.57
C SER A 149 -2.02 2.63 -1.22
N TYR A 150 -3.36 2.58 -1.23
CA TYR A 150 -4.16 2.34 -0.03
C TYR A 150 -5.54 1.78 -0.40
N ASN A 151 -6.21 1.17 0.57
CA ASN A 151 -7.58 0.72 0.44
C ASN A 151 -8.52 1.93 0.51
N VAL A 152 -9.12 2.29 -0.61
CA VAL A 152 -9.97 3.48 -0.68
C VAL A 152 -11.43 3.17 -0.32
N GLY A 153 -12.04 3.99 0.53
CA GLY A 153 -13.49 4.04 0.68
C GLY A 153 -14.12 4.85 -0.47
N PRO A 154 -15.28 4.42 -1.00
CA PRO A 154 -16.16 3.35 -0.51
C PRO A 154 -15.80 1.94 -0.99
N GLY A 155 -14.78 1.78 -1.85
CA GLY A 155 -14.43 0.52 -2.52
C GLY A 155 -14.15 -0.67 -1.60
N PHE A 156 -13.62 -0.45 -0.38
CA PHE A 156 -13.32 -1.49 0.60
C PHE A 156 -14.24 -1.49 1.83
N THR A 157 -15.02 -0.43 2.06
CA THR A 157 -15.85 -0.26 3.27
C THR A 157 -16.87 -1.39 3.45
N PHE A 158 -17.36 -1.99 2.37
CA PHE A 158 -18.33 -3.10 2.44
C PHE A 158 -17.77 -4.34 3.15
N PHE A 159 -16.44 -4.51 3.19
CA PHE A 159 -15.79 -5.67 3.77
C PHE A 159 -15.37 -5.47 5.24
N GLU A 160 -15.39 -4.24 5.74
CA GLU A 160 -14.98 -3.89 7.09
C GLU A 160 -15.67 -4.74 8.20
N PRO A 161 -17.00 -4.98 8.18
CA PRO A 161 -17.64 -5.81 9.18
C PRO A 161 -17.13 -7.27 9.19
N ILE A 162 -16.83 -7.81 8.02
CA ILE A 162 -16.28 -9.17 7.88
C ILE A 162 -14.84 -9.22 8.39
N ARG A 163 -14.03 -8.26 8.00
CA ARG A 163 -12.66 -8.13 8.50
C ARG A 163 -12.64 -8.03 10.02
N GLN A 164 -13.56 -7.25 10.61
CA GLN A 164 -13.64 -7.14 12.06
C GLN A 164 -13.97 -8.49 12.72
N VAL A 165 -14.90 -9.26 12.17
CA VAL A 165 -15.19 -10.62 12.66
C VAL A 165 -13.96 -11.52 12.58
N MET A 166 -13.19 -11.47 11.48
CA MET A 166 -11.97 -12.27 11.34
C MET A 166 -10.94 -11.90 12.41
N TYR A 167 -10.73 -10.61 12.60
CA TYR A 167 -9.80 -10.07 13.59
C TYR A 167 -10.23 -10.42 15.05
N ASP A 168 -11.48 -10.18 15.41
CA ASP A 168 -12.00 -10.47 16.75
C ASP A 168 -11.93 -11.97 17.07
N TYR A 169 -12.24 -12.83 16.09
CA TYR A 169 -12.10 -14.26 16.27
C TYR A 169 -10.65 -14.65 16.55
N MET A 170 -9.69 -14.11 15.80
CA MET A 170 -8.27 -14.39 16.03
C MET A 170 -7.83 -13.92 17.43
N LYS A 171 -8.26 -12.74 17.87
CA LYS A 171 -7.89 -12.19 19.19
C LYS A 171 -8.52 -12.92 20.35
N THR A 172 -9.77 -13.41 20.21
CA THR A 172 -10.54 -14.02 21.32
C THR A 172 -10.52 -15.54 21.34
N CYS A 173 -10.51 -16.17 20.16
CA CYS A 173 -10.60 -17.62 20.00
C CYS A 173 -9.32 -18.22 19.40
N GLY A 174 -8.37 -17.40 19.00
CA GLY A 174 -7.08 -17.84 18.46
C GLY A 174 -6.31 -18.66 19.49
N VAL A 175 -5.65 -19.71 19.02
CA VAL A 175 -4.83 -20.61 19.88
C VAL A 175 -3.41 -20.07 19.93
N PRO A 176 -2.93 -19.55 21.08
CA PRO A 176 -1.60 -18.91 21.18
C PRO A 176 -0.42 -19.77 20.77
N ALA A 177 -0.57 -21.10 20.86
CA ALA A 177 0.48 -22.06 20.48
C ALA A 177 0.55 -22.33 18.96
N LYS A 178 -0.35 -21.74 18.16
CA LYS A 178 -0.41 -21.89 16.71
C LYS A 178 -0.06 -20.58 16.03
N THR A 179 0.57 -20.66 14.85
CA THR A 179 0.78 -19.48 14.01
C THR A 179 -0.56 -18.94 13.51
N GLN A 180 -0.67 -17.64 13.28
CA GLN A 180 -1.88 -17.03 12.69
C GLN A 180 -2.23 -17.69 11.36
N GLU A 181 -1.24 -17.91 10.49
CA GLU A 181 -1.43 -18.55 9.19
C GLU A 181 -2.13 -19.92 9.28
N SER A 182 -1.75 -20.74 10.27
CA SER A 182 -2.36 -22.08 10.45
C SER A 182 -3.83 -22.02 10.90
N GLN A 183 -4.29 -20.89 11.40
CA GLN A 183 -5.66 -20.67 11.88
C GLN A 183 -6.59 -20.02 10.83
N VAL A 184 -6.02 -19.44 9.77
CA VAL A 184 -6.77 -18.78 8.68
C VAL A 184 -7.86 -19.68 8.08
N PRO A 185 -7.64 -20.97 7.78
CA PRO A 185 -8.71 -21.84 7.26
C PRO A 185 -9.96 -21.89 8.14
N GLY A 186 -9.79 -21.95 9.46
CA GLY A 186 -10.91 -21.95 10.41
C GLY A 186 -11.66 -20.63 10.44
N ILE A 187 -10.94 -19.51 10.27
CA ILE A 187 -11.55 -18.16 10.22
C ILE A 187 -12.38 -18.02 8.94
N ILE A 188 -11.84 -18.47 7.81
CA ILE A 188 -12.53 -18.40 6.51
C ILE A 188 -13.79 -19.26 6.54
N ASP A 189 -13.72 -20.49 7.06
CA ASP A 189 -14.89 -21.37 7.22
C ASP A 189 -15.98 -20.74 8.10
N LEU A 190 -15.59 -20.08 9.19
CA LEU A 190 -16.52 -19.34 10.05
C LEU A 190 -17.22 -18.22 9.28
N VAL A 191 -16.45 -17.39 8.58
CA VAL A 191 -17.00 -16.24 7.84
C VAL A 191 -17.90 -16.69 6.69
N ASP A 192 -17.51 -17.73 5.94
CA ASP A 192 -18.35 -18.31 4.89
C ASP A 192 -19.71 -18.79 5.43
N LYS A 193 -19.71 -19.49 6.56
CA LYS A 193 -20.94 -19.90 7.24
C LYS A 193 -21.79 -18.71 7.69
N LEU A 194 -21.18 -17.66 8.27
CA LEU A 194 -21.91 -16.46 8.69
C LEU A 194 -22.57 -15.75 7.49
N VAL A 195 -21.86 -15.62 6.39
CA VAL A 195 -22.39 -15.01 5.14
C VAL A 195 -23.48 -15.88 4.53
N SER A 196 -23.39 -17.23 4.63
CA SER A 196 -24.39 -18.16 4.11
C SER A 196 -25.76 -18.03 4.76
N PHE A 197 -25.85 -17.47 5.97
CA PHE A 197 -27.14 -17.21 6.64
C PHE A 197 -27.96 -16.09 5.97
N LYS A 198 -27.39 -15.33 5.05
CA LYS A 198 -28.06 -14.25 4.29
C LYS A 198 -28.81 -13.29 5.20
N LYS A 199 -28.15 -12.81 6.26
CA LYS A 199 -28.67 -11.81 7.21
C LYS A 199 -27.69 -10.67 7.33
N GLY A 200 -28.20 -9.43 7.40
CA GLY A 200 -27.37 -8.24 7.52
C GLY A 200 -26.35 -8.13 6.39
N TYR A 201 -25.06 -8.03 6.69
CA TYR A 201 -24.00 -7.93 5.68
C TYR A 201 -23.86 -9.20 4.80
N GLY A 202 -24.39 -10.36 5.23
CA GLY A 202 -24.44 -11.58 4.42
C GLY A 202 -25.41 -11.49 3.23
N GLU A 203 -26.28 -10.49 3.15
CA GLU A 203 -27.12 -10.19 1.98
C GLU A 203 -26.34 -9.44 0.89
N SER A 204 -25.20 -8.85 1.21
CA SER A 204 -24.38 -8.07 0.28
C SER A 204 -23.73 -8.97 -0.78
N ALA A 205 -24.04 -8.70 -2.05
CA ALA A 205 -23.39 -9.39 -3.18
C ALA A 205 -21.88 -9.11 -3.22
N LEU A 206 -21.44 -7.92 -2.82
CA LEU A 206 -20.02 -7.55 -2.76
C LEU A 206 -19.26 -8.35 -1.71
N VAL A 207 -19.85 -8.53 -0.53
CA VAL A 207 -19.27 -9.36 0.53
C VAL A 207 -19.13 -10.79 0.06
N LYS A 208 -20.19 -11.34 -0.54
CA LYS A 208 -20.18 -12.71 -1.05
C LYS A 208 -19.10 -12.90 -2.13
N ASP A 209 -19.03 -12.00 -3.12
CA ASP A 209 -18.02 -12.06 -4.18
C ASP A 209 -16.59 -12.02 -3.59
N ARG A 210 -16.35 -11.20 -2.55
CA ARG A 210 -15.04 -11.16 -1.90
C ARG A 210 -14.71 -12.46 -1.17
N ILE A 211 -15.66 -13.05 -0.47
CA ILE A 211 -15.49 -14.35 0.20
C ILE A 211 -15.26 -15.47 -0.83
N ASP A 212 -16.03 -15.49 -1.90
CA ASP A 212 -15.85 -16.46 -3.00
C ASP A 212 -14.44 -16.36 -3.62
N ARG A 213 -13.91 -15.15 -3.78
CA ARG A 213 -12.53 -14.95 -4.23
C ARG A 213 -11.50 -15.46 -3.22
N ILE A 214 -11.72 -15.24 -1.92
CA ILE A 214 -10.83 -15.75 -0.88
C ILE A 214 -10.81 -17.29 -0.89
N LEU A 215 -11.97 -17.92 -1.03
CA LEU A 215 -12.11 -19.37 -1.03
C LEU A 215 -11.54 -20.06 -2.31
N HIS A 216 -11.70 -19.44 -3.47
CA HIS A 216 -11.45 -20.09 -4.75
C HIS A 216 -10.24 -19.55 -5.50
N ASN A 217 -9.59 -18.47 -5.03
CA ASN A 217 -8.39 -17.93 -5.67
C ASN A 217 -7.12 -18.56 -5.10
N ASN A 218 -6.54 -19.52 -5.79
CA ASN A 218 -5.29 -20.18 -5.40
C ASN A 218 -4.07 -19.24 -5.29
N GLY A 219 -4.18 -17.99 -5.76
CA GLY A 219 -3.15 -16.97 -5.60
C GLY A 219 -3.18 -16.25 -4.24
N LEU A 220 -4.29 -16.38 -3.49
CA LEU A 220 -4.42 -15.79 -2.15
C LEU A 220 -3.99 -16.81 -1.09
N THR A 221 -2.72 -16.78 -0.73
CA THR A 221 -2.17 -17.67 0.30
C THR A 221 -2.69 -17.29 1.70
N HIS A 222 -2.69 -18.24 2.64
CA HIS A 222 -3.04 -17.96 4.04
C HIS A 222 -2.14 -16.88 4.64
N ASN A 223 -0.87 -16.90 4.28
CA ASN A 223 0.07 -15.85 4.66
C ASN A 223 -0.37 -14.45 4.17
N TYR A 224 -0.74 -14.33 2.89
CA TYR A 224 -1.28 -13.07 2.37
C TYR A 224 -2.52 -12.61 3.15
N LEU A 225 -3.43 -13.52 3.48
CA LEU A 225 -4.66 -13.19 4.23
C LEU A 225 -4.37 -12.72 5.66
N CYS A 226 -3.30 -13.21 6.31
CA CYS A 226 -2.85 -12.68 7.59
C CYS A 226 -2.44 -11.21 7.47
N HIS A 227 -1.59 -10.88 6.51
CA HIS A 227 -1.15 -9.51 6.27
C HIS A 227 -2.28 -8.59 5.81
N GLU A 228 -3.28 -9.11 5.11
CA GLU A 228 -4.40 -8.33 4.59
C GLU A 228 -5.45 -8.03 5.69
N TYR A 229 -5.78 -9.00 6.56
CA TYR A 229 -6.97 -8.88 7.43
C TYR A 229 -6.71 -9.01 8.93
N LEU A 230 -5.54 -9.46 9.37
CA LEU A 230 -5.29 -9.77 10.78
C LEU A 230 -4.33 -8.80 11.48
N ASN A 231 -3.92 -7.73 10.83
CA ASN A 231 -3.19 -6.63 11.47
C ASN A 231 -4.09 -5.87 12.46
N ASP A 232 -3.51 -5.25 13.48
CA ASP A 232 -4.26 -4.43 14.43
C ASP A 232 -4.85 -3.21 13.72
N ASP A 233 -4.07 -2.53 12.89
CA ASP A 233 -4.51 -1.42 12.07
C ASP A 233 -5.03 -1.89 10.70
N TRP A 234 -6.15 -1.32 10.30
CA TRP A 234 -6.73 -1.48 8.97
C TRP A 234 -7.55 -0.24 8.61
N ASP A 235 -6.92 0.71 7.93
CA ASP A 235 -7.51 2.00 7.60
C ASP A 235 -8.06 2.01 6.18
N ILE A 236 -9.36 2.30 6.05
CA ILE A 236 -10.04 2.56 4.79
C ILE A 236 -10.35 4.05 4.73
N SER A 237 -9.45 4.81 4.16
CA SER A 237 -9.61 6.25 4.04
C SER A 237 -10.23 6.66 2.71
N SER A 238 -11.06 7.71 2.72
CA SER A 238 -11.46 8.36 1.46
C SER A 238 -10.27 9.09 0.85
N HIS A 239 -10.31 9.27 -0.47
CA HIS A 239 -9.25 10.00 -1.18
C HIS A 239 -9.07 11.42 -0.61
N SER A 240 -10.15 12.12 -0.30
CA SER A 240 -10.10 13.46 0.28
C SER A 240 -9.36 13.54 1.63
N ILE A 241 -9.54 12.55 2.50
CA ILE A 241 -8.82 12.47 3.78
C ILE A 241 -7.32 12.24 3.55
N VAL A 242 -6.96 11.35 2.62
CA VAL A 242 -5.55 11.11 2.30
C VAL A 242 -4.92 12.34 1.66
N ALA A 243 -5.62 13.01 0.74
CA ALA A 243 -5.16 14.25 0.12
C ALA A 243 -4.94 15.37 1.15
N GLU A 244 -5.86 15.55 2.11
CA GLU A 244 -5.71 16.51 3.21
C GLU A 244 -4.47 16.24 4.06
N ARG A 245 -4.19 14.96 4.37
CA ARG A 245 -2.97 14.59 5.11
C ARG A 245 -1.70 14.89 4.31
N LEU A 246 -1.72 14.60 3.01
CA LEU A 246 -0.58 14.82 2.11
C LEU A 246 -0.34 16.31 1.79
N ASP A 247 -1.37 17.17 1.89
CA ASP A 247 -1.24 18.62 1.77
C ASP A 247 -0.29 19.22 2.82
N GLN A 248 -0.14 18.59 4.00
CA GLN A 248 0.85 18.96 5.01
C GLN A 248 2.30 18.89 4.48
N ALA A 249 2.53 18.03 3.48
CA ALA A 249 3.79 17.94 2.75
C ALA A 249 3.77 18.73 1.43
N LYS A 250 2.74 19.57 1.19
CA LYS A 250 2.53 20.36 -0.05
C LYS A 250 2.43 19.48 -1.30
N LEU A 251 1.85 18.30 -1.16
CA LEU A 251 1.63 17.38 -2.26
C LEU A 251 0.20 17.56 -2.80
N SER A 252 0.07 17.60 -4.11
CA SER A 252 -1.20 17.63 -4.82
C SER A 252 -1.38 16.35 -5.66
N PHE A 253 -2.63 15.91 -5.79
CA PHE A 253 -2.97 14.76 -6.61
C PHE A 253 -2.75 15.06 -8.11
N VAL A 254 -2.16 14.11 -8.83
CA VAL A 254 -1.92 14.21 -10.28
C VAL A 254 -2.70 13.17 -11.06
N CYS A 255 -2.56 11.90 -10.69
CA CYS A 255 -3.14 10.77 -11.43
C CYS A 255 -3.25 9.53 -10.54
N GLN A 256 -4.00 8.55 -11.02
CA GLN A 256 -4.18 7.26 -10.36
C GLN A 256 -3.72 6.10 -11.24
N HIS A 257 -3.41 4.97 -10.60
CA HIS A 257 -3.21 3.68 -11.24
C HIS A 257 -4.53 2.88 -11.20
N PRO A 258 -4.88 2.12 -12.24
CA PRO A 258 -4.15 1.90 -13.51
C PRO A 258 -4.35 3.03 -14.53
N PHE A 259 -3.56 3.01 -15.61
CA PHE A 259 -3.55 4.06 -16.65
C PHE A 259 -4.95 4.43 -17.16
N TYR A 260 -5.77 3.43 -17.49
CA TYR A 260 -7.12 3.65 -18.04
C TYR A 260 -8.06 4.40 -17.09
N SER A 261 -7.81 4.35 -15.78
CA SER A 261 -8.59 5.08 -14.78
C SER A 261 -8.45 6.61 -14.90
N ASN A 262 -7.45 7.08 -15.66
CA ASN A 262 -7.26 8.50 -15.95
C ASN A 262 -8.00 8.97 -17.20
N ILE A 263 -8.67 8.07 -17.93
CA ILE A 263 -9.41 8.34 -19.16
C ILE A 263 -10.90 8.29 -18.83
N GLU A 264 -11.56 9.45 -18.74
CA GLU A 264 -12.95 9.55 -18.27
C GLU A 264 -13.91 8.66 -19.05
N ASN A 265 -13.85 8.68 -20.38
CA ASN A 265 -14.72 7.88 -21.25
C ASN A 265 -14.52 6.34 -21.11
N PHE A 266 -13.46 5.90 -20.43
CA PHE A 266 -13.24 4.48 -20.14
C PHE A 266 -13.88 4.06 -18.80
N VAL A 267 -13.91 4.96 -17.83
CA VAL A 267 -14.36 4.65 -16.46
C VAL A 267 -15.76 5.14 -16.15
N LEU A 268 -16.22 6.20 -16.85
CA LEU A 268 -17.51 6.83 -16.60
C LEU A 268 -18.38 6.82 -17.86
N LYS A 269 -19.67 6.56 -17.66
CA LYS A 269 -20.69 6.82 -18.66
C LYS A 269 -21.03 8.31 -18.66
N GLU A 270 -21.61 8.81 -19.76
CA GLU A 270 -21.99 10.21 -19.91
C GLU A 270 -22.90 10.72 -18.77
N GLU A 271 -23.84 9.89 -18.31
CA GLU A 271 -24.74 10.22 -17.21
C GLU A 271 -23.99 10.32 -15.86
N GLU A 272 -23.02 9.44 -15.63
CA GLU A 272 -22.18 9.44 -14.44
C GLU A 272 -21.27 10.67 -14.41
N THR A 273 -20.69 11.03 -15.55
CA THR A 273 -19.89 12.25 -15.71
C THR A 273 -20.70 13.49 -15.33
N LYS A 274 -21.94 13.62 -15.83
CA LYS A 274 -22.82 14.76 -15.50
C LYS A 274 -23.12 14.88 -14.00
N ILE A 275 -23.20 13.76 -13.29
CA ILE A 275 -23.39 13.75 -11.83
C ILE A 275 -22.11 14.20 -11.12
N LEU A 276 -20.96 13.66 -11.54
CA LEU A 276 -19.67 13.94 -10.93
C LEU A 276 -19.15 15.35 -11.22
N ASP A 277 -19.56 15.98 -12.32
CA ASP A 277 -19.19 17.36 -12.67
C ASP A 277 -19.55 18.38 -11.58
N ARG A 278 -20.54 18.08 -10.73
CA ARG A 278 -20.87 18.89 -9.55
C ARG A 278 -19.73 19.01 -8.54
N PHE A 279 -18.81 18.05 -8.56
CA PHE A 279 -17.65 17.98 -7.69
C PHE A 279 -16.35 18.33 -8.41
N SER A 280 -16.45 18.79 -9.67
CA SER A 280 -15.27 19.11 -10.49
C SER A 280 -14.36 20.11 -9.77
N GLY A 281 -13.04 19.85 -9.82
CA GLY A 281 -12.04 20.66 -9.15
C GLY A 281 -11.89 20.39 -7.65
N THR A 282 -12.52 19.35 -7.11
CA THR A 282 -12.38 18.95 -5.70
C THR A 282 -11.77 17.56 -5.56
N GLU A 283 -11.16 17.26 -4.39
CA GLU A 283 -10.66 15.92 -4.08
C GLU A 283 -11.78 14.87 -3.95
N VAL A 284 -13.02 15.30 -3.73
CA VAL A 284 -14.20 14.43 -3.76
C VAL A 284 -14.40 13.85 -5.16
N TYR A 285 -14.22 14.65 -6.22
CA TYR A 285 -14.29 14.20 -7.61
C TYR A 285 -13.30 13.07 -7.88
N ASN A 286 -12.05 13.27 -7.45
CA ASN A 286 -10.98 12.27 -7.61
C ASN A 286 -11.27 10.96 -6.86
N GLY A 287 -11.91 11.03 -5.70
CA GLY A 287 -12.25 9.87 -4.88
C GLY A 287 -13.48 9.10 -5.36
N LEU A 288 -14.40 9.74 -6.10
CA LEU A 288 -15.61 9.11 -6.65
C LEU A 288 -15.41 8.53 -8.06
N LYS A 289 -14.40 8.99 -8.78
CA LYS A 289 -13.99 8.51 -10.08
C LYS A 289 -13.24 7.18 -10.02
#